data_7eb1207fee3291ada949e1b574b77372
#
_entry.id   7eb1207fee3291ada949e1b574b77372
#
_cell.length_a   1.000
_cell.length_b   1.000
_cell.length_c   1.000
_cell.angle_alpha   90.00
_cell.angle_beta   90.00
_cell.angle_gamma   90.00
#
_symmetry.space_group_name_H-M   'P 1'
#
loop_
_entity.id
_entity.type
_entity.pdbx_description
1 polymer ?
#
loop_
_entity_poly.entity_id
_entity_poly.type
_entity_poly.pdbx_seq_one_letter_code
_entity_poly.pdbx_strand_id
1 'polypeptide(L)'
;MSRKVGTVSRGIRCPIIRKNDDLASIVVSSVIDASISEGFELRDKDVVGITESILARAQGNYASVDDIAYDVRCKFGGGTVGVIFPILSRNRFAICLRGIAKGVDKVVLMLSYPSDEVGNALLSYDQLDEANVNPYSDVLSLEKYRELFGYGVHEFTGVDYVEYYSNLIKEAGADVEIVFANQAKTILNYTDKVLTCDIHTRARTKRILKAAGAKIVYGMDEILTSSINGSGFNENYGLLGSNKSTENTIKLFPRECKPFVQKVQSMFLEKTGKHIEVMVYGDGAFKDPQGKIWELADPVVSPGYTDGLIGTPNELKLKYLADNDYKDLSGEALKEAISKSIKAKSGNLVGNMASQGTTPRQLTDLIGSLCDLTSGSGDKGTPVILVQGYFDNYTD
;
A
#
# COMPACT_ATOMS: atom_id res chain seq x y z
N MET A 1 35.64 1.46 -18.61
CA MET A 1 35.72 0.69 -17.34
C MET A 1 34.32 0.27 -16.98
N SER A 2 34.09 -1.01 -16.63
CA SER A 2 32.80 -1.45 -16.13
C SER A 2 32.43 -0.67 -14.86
N ARG A 3 31.20 -0.26 -14.73
CA ARG A 3 30.67 0.42 -13.52
C ARG A 3 30.89 -0.47 -12.28
N LYS A 4 31.28 0.14 -11.19
CA LYS A 4 31.47 -0.55 -9.90
C LYS A 4 30.27 -0.37 -8.96
N VAL A 5 29.39 0.59 -9.28
CA VAL A 5 28.14 0.86 -8.55
C VAL A 5 26.99 0.53 -9.48
N GLY A 6 26.12 -0.38 -9.07
CA GLY A 6 24.92 -0.76 -9.75
C GLY A 6 23.79 0.26 -9.51
N THR A 7 22.75 -0.16 -8.79
CA THR A 7 21.61 0.70 -8.48
C THR A 7 21.96 1.79 -7.48
N VAL A 8 21.54 3.03 -7.77
CA VAL A 8 21.62 4.19 -6.86
C VAL A 8 20.23 4.78 -6.71
N SER A 9 19.77 4.96 -5.49
CA SER A 9 18.49 5.61 -5.17
C SER A 9 18.72 6.95 -4.48
N ARG A 10 18.09 8.02 -4.98
CA ARG A 10 18.23 9.40 -4.49
C ARG A 10 16.87 10.01 -4.20
N GLY A 11 16.70 10.50 -2.95
CA GLY A 11 15.57 11.36 -2.60
C GLY A 11 15.76 12.77 -3.16
N ILE A 12 14.84 13.21 -3.98
CA ILE A 12 14.85 14.54 -4.60
C ILE A 12 14.00 15.49 -3.77
N ARG A 13 14.56 16.58 -3.33
CA ARG A 13 13.86 17.64 -2.62
C ARG A 13 12.95 18.40 -3.58
N CYS A 14 11.71 18.62 -3.15
CA CYS A 14 10.72 19.38 -3.91
C CYS A 14 10.15 20.51 -3.06
N PRO A 15 9.60 21.56 -3.69
CA PRO A 15 8.81 22.56 -2.98
C PRO A 15 7.58 21.91 -2.32
N ILE A 16 6.97 22.62 -1.36
CA ILE A 16 5.72 22.18 -0.73
C ILE A 16 4.60 22.21 -1.76
N ILE A 17 4.09 21.03 -2.12
CA ILE A 17 3.03 20.90 -3.11
C ILE A 17 1.68 21.34 -2.52
N ARG A 18 0.93 22.11 -3.31
CA ARG A 18 -0.42 22.59 -2.98
C ARG A 18 -1.42 22.15 -4.04
N LYS A 19 -2.70 22.29 -3.72
CA LYS A 19 -3.79 22.04 -4.67
C LYS A 19 -3.61 22.95 -5.91
N ASN A 20 -3.78 22.36 -7.10
CA ASN A 20 -3.65 22.98 -8.41
C ASN A 20 -2.21 23.33 -8.84
N ASP A 21 -1.19 22.93 -8.12
CA ASP A 21 0.19 23.05 -8.62
C ASP A 21 0.39 22.18 -9.87
N ASP A 22 1.17 22.64 -10.83
CA ASP A 22 1.60 21.81 -11.96
C ASP A 22 2.70 20.84 -11.51
N LEU A 23 2.24 19.76 -10.87
CA LEU A 23 3.14 18.77 -10.29
C LEU A 23 4.09 18.15 -11.34
N ALA A 24 3.63 17.96 -12.57
CA ALA A 24 4.49 17.39 -13.61
C ALA A 24 5.71 18.27 -13.89
N SER A 25 5.49 19.56 -14.03
CA SER A 25 6.58 20.54 -14.20
C SER A 25 7.50 20.62 -12.99
N ILE A 26 6.94 20.57 -11.78
CA ILE A 26 7.71 20.60 -10.53
C ILE A 26 8.61 19.37 -10.43
N VAL A 27 8.08 18.17 -10.67
CA VAL A 27 8.84 16.92 -10.63
C VAL A 27 10.01 16.96 -11.61
N VAL A 28 9.74 17.30 -12.87
CA VAL A 28 10.75 17.30 -13.92
C VAL A 28 11.85 18.33 -13.63
N SER A 29 11.48 19.56 -13.24
CA SER A 29 12.48 20.59 -12.89
C SER A 29 13.29 20.18 -11.66
N SER A 30 12.65 19.69 -10.59
CA SER A 30 13.37 19.27 -9.37
C SER A 30 14.40 18.17 -9.63
N VAL A 31 14.09 17.19 -10.50
CA VAL A 31 15.04 16.12 -10.87
C VAL A 31 16.18 16.66 -11.71
N ILE A 32 15.90 17.54 -12.68
CA ILE A 32 16.94 18.18 -13.52
C ILE A 32 17.84 19.07 -12.66
N ASP A 33 17.27 19.91 -11.81
CA ASP A 33 18.04 20.81 -10.93
C ASP A 33 18.92 19.99 -9.97
N ALA A 34 18.42 18.89 -9.43
CA ALA A 34 19.21 17.98 -8.62
C ALA A 34 20.37 17.35 -9.40
N SER A 35 20.14 16.97 -10.68
CA SER A 35 21.20 16.40 -11.51
C SER A 35 22.34 17.40 -11.75
N ILE A 36 21.98 18.67 -11.97
CA ILE A 36 22.95 19.76 -12.18
C ILE A 36 23.70 20.08 -10.89
N SER A 37 22.97 20.26 -9.79
CA SER A 37 23.57 20.67 -8.50
C SER A 37 24.49 19.62 -7.89
N GLU A 38 24.14 18.34 -8.07
CA GLU A 38 24.90 17.21 -7.49
C GLU A 38 25.86 16.55 -8.50
N GLY A 39 25.89 17.02 -9.75
CA GLY A 39 26.85 16.60 -10.77
C GLY A 39 26.69 15.17 -11.25
N PHE A 40 25.44 14.68 -11.37
CA PHE A 40 25.17 13.37 -11.97
C PHE A 40 24.36 13.51 -13.27
N GLU A 41 24.57 12.57 -14.19
CA GLU A 41 23.87 12.58 -15.47
C GLU A 41 22.60 11.70 -15.42
N LEU A 42 21.51 12.21 -15.99
CA LEU A 42 20.30 11.42 -16.24
C LEU A 42 20.53 10.48 -17.42
N ARG A 43 19.99 9.29 -17.36
CA ARG A 43 20.19 8.22 -18.34
C ARG A 43 18.87 7.60 -18.77
N ASP A 44 18.90 7.01 -19.96
CA ASP A 44 17.79 6.17 -20.41
C ASP A 44 17.54 5.03 -19.41
N LYS A 45 16.29 4.71 -19.19
CA LYS A 45 15.84 3.70 -18.20
C LYS A 45 16.11 4.06 -16.73
N ASP A 46 16.54 5.27 -16.41
CA ASP A 46 16.39 5.75 -15.04
C ASP A 46 14.91 5.74 -14.65
N VAL A 47 14.60 5.60 -13.40
CA VAL A 47 13.21 5.56 -12.92
C VAL A 47 12.97 6.71 -11.97
N VAL A 48 11.88 7.45 -12.19
CA VAL A 48 11.40 8.47 -11.27
C VAL A 48 10.14 7.97 -10.56
N GLY A 49 10.25 7.74 -9.26
CA GLY A 49 9.13 7.42 -8.37
C GLY A 49 8.57 8.68 -7.73
N ILE A 50 7.26 8.82 -7.74
CA ILE A 50 6.54 9.98 -7.19
C ILE A 50 5.55 9.46 -6.17
N THR A 51 5.63 9.92 -4.92
CA THR A 51 4.68 9.45 -3.89
C THR A 51 3.24 9.84 -4.25
N GLU A 52 2.31 8.91 -4.07
CA GLU A 52 0.88 9.13 -4.29
C GLU A 52 0.37 10.38 -3.57
N SER A 53 0.97 10.65 -2.42
CA SER A 53 0.55 11.73 -1.54
C SER A 53 0.64 13.10 -2.20
N ILE A 54 1.72 13.43 -2.91
CA ILE A 54 1.85 14.74 -3.56
C ILE A 54 0.95 14.85 -4.80
N LEU A 55 0.70 13.74 -5.49
CA LEU A 55 -0.23 13.74 -6.63
C LEU A 55 -1.66 13.98 -6.16
N ALA A 56 -2.13 13.24 -5.15
CA ALA A 56 -3.44 13.45 -4.54
C ALA A 56 -3.60 14.89 -4.01
N ARG A 57 -2.52 15.43 -3.43
CA ARG A 57 -2.48 16.80 -2.90
C ARG A 57 -2.58 17.85 -4.01
N ALA A 58 -1.86 17.70 -5.11
CA ALA A 58 -1.95 18.58 -6.26
C ALA A 58 -3.34 18.53 -6.91
N GLN A 59 -3.95 17.36 -6.97
CA GLN A 59 -5.34 17.18 -7.43
C GLN A 59 -6.37 17.76 -6.47
N GLY A 60 -6.02 18.05 -5.22
CA GLY A 60 -6.98 18.41 -4.19
C GLY A 60 -7.97 17.30 -3.88
N ASN A 61 -7.52 16.03 -3.94
CA ASN A 61 -8.39 14.87 -3.78
C ASN A 61 -8.68 14.57 -2.30
N TYR A 62 -9.53 15.40 -1.71
CA TYR A 62 -9.91 15.34 -0.29
C TYR A 62 -11.41 15.15 -0.13
N ALA A 63 -11.81 14.43 0.90
CA ALA A 63 -13.19 14.29 1.33
C ALA A 63 -13.32 14.53 2.83
N SER A 64 -14.51 14.98 3.27
CA SER A 64 -14.82 15.14 4.68
C SER A 64 -15.40 13.86 5.28
N VAL A 65 -15.40 13.80 6.61
CA VAL A 65 -16.12 12.77 7.37
C VAL A 65 -17.61 12.80 7.02
N ASP A 66 -18.18 13.97 6.71
CA ASP A 66 -19.60 14.12 6.32
C ASP A 66 -19.88 13.56 4.92
N ASP A 67 -18.94 13.67 3.96
CA ASP A 67 -19.06 13.08 2.64
C ASP A 67 -19.08 11.55 2.73
N ILE A 68 -18.22 10.97 3.58
CA ILE A 68 -18.21 9.54 3.87
C ILE A 68 -19.55 9.12 4.48
N ALA A 69 -20.03 9.85 5.48
CA ALA A 69 -21.29 9.57 6.17
C ALA A 69 -22.47 9.60 5.21
N TYR A 70 -22.51 10.57 4.31
CA TYR A 70 -23.55 10.68 3.30
C TYR A 70 -23.57 9.48 2.36
N ASP A 71 -22.41 9.10 1.81
CA ASP A 71 -22.31 7.96 0.88
C ASP A 71 -22.67 6.63 1.57
N VAL A 72 -22.19 6.43 2.81
CA VAL A 72 -22.54 5.26 3.62
C VAL A 72 -24.05 5.23 3.89
N ARG A 73 -24.67 6.36 4.26
CA ARG A 73 -26.11 6.44 4.48
C ARG A 73 -26.90 6.10 3.21
N CYS A 74 -26.47 6.59 2.06
CA CYS A 74 -27.10 6.26 0.77
C CYS A 74 -27.01 4.77 0.43
N LYS A 75 -25.87 4.13 0.70
CA LYS A 75 -25.61 2.73 0.35
C LYS A 75 -26.28 1.73 1.31
N PHE A 76 -26.29 2.03 2.59
CA PHE A 76 -26.81 1.12 3.62
C PHE A 76 -28.22 1.46 4.10
N GLY A 77 -28.73 2.69 3.84
CA GLY A 77 -30.02 3.13 4.29
C GLY A 77 -30.15 3.31 5.80
N GLY A 78 -29.02 3.49 6.51
CA GLY A 78 -28.97 3.53 7.97
C GLY A 78 -29.16 2.17 8.65
N GLY A 79 -29.54 2.17 9.94
CA GLY A 79 -29.70 0.99 10.76
C GLY A 79 -28.37 0.41 11.24
N THR A 80 -28.36 -0.91 11.51
CA THR A 80 -27.18 -1.62 11.97
C THR A 80 -26.32 -2.07 10.81
N VAL A 81 -25.03 -1.71 10.83
CA VAL A 81 -24.05 -2.14 9.81
C VAL A 81 -22.88 -2.86 10.50
N GLY A 82 -22.54 -4.03 9.97
CA GLY A 82 -21.35 -4.77 10.35
C GLY A 82 -20.13 -4.19 9.64
N VAL A 83 -19.14 -3.76 10.39
CA VAL A 83 -17.83 -3.28 9.87
C VAL A 83 -16.80 -4.33 10.24
N ILE A 84 -16.26 -5.03 9.24
CA ILE A 84 -15.46 -6.22 9.52
C ILE A 84 -14.04 -6.12 9.00
N PHE A 85 -13.12 -6.66 9.79
CA PHE A 85 -11.70 -6.85 9.50
C PHE A 85 -10.96 -5.56 9.14
N PRO A 86 -11.17 -4.46 9.89
CA PRO A 86 -10.39 -3.26 9.65
C PRO A 86 -8.96 -3.42 10.16
N ILE A 87 -8.04 -2.66 9.56
CA ILE A 87 -6.69 -2.49 10.11
C ILE A 87 -6.71 -1.60 11.35
N LEU A 88 -5.78 -1.85 12.27
CA LEU A 88 -5.62 -1.05 13.49
C LEU A 88 -4.75 0.19 13.20
N SER A 89 -5.37 1.27 12.75
CA SER A 89 -4.65 2.47 12.30
C SER A 89 -5.34 3.77 12.69
N ARG A 90 -4.59 4.67 13.38
CA ARG A 90 -5.05 6.02 13.73
C ARG A 90 -5.10 6.95 12.52
N ASN A 91 -4.17 6.77 11.57
CA ASN A 91 -3.98 7.68 10.46
C ASN A 91 -4.78 7.29 9.21
N ARG A 92 -5.21 6.04 9.12
CA ARG A 92 -5.92 5.49 7.95
C ARG A 92 -7.36 5.14 8.29
N PHE A 93 -7.57 4.05 9.04
CA PHE A 93 -8.90 3.53 9.27
C PHE A 93 -9.73 4.36 10.26
N ALA A 94 -9.15 4.88 11.34
CA ALA A 94 -9.90 5.59 12.38
C ALA A 94 -10.77 6.75 11.83
N ILE A 95 -10.23 7.55 10.93
CA ILE A 95 -11.01 8.67 10.35
C ILE A 95 -12.09 8.17 9.38
N CYS A 96 -11.84 7.08 8.64
CA CYS A 96 -12.86 6.43 7.83
C CYS A 96 -13.98 5.86 8.72
N LEU A 97 -13.62 5.20 9.82
CA LEU A 97 -14.58 4.66 10.79
C LEU A 97 -15.48 5.75 11.38
N ARG A 98 -14.93 6.92 11.66
CA ARG A 98 -15.72 8.08 12.13
C ARG A 98 -16.78 8.50 11.11
N GLY A 99 -16.42 8.53 9.81
CA GLY A 99 -17.39 8.83 8.75
C GLY A 99 -18.42 7.71 8.57
N ILE A 100 -18.00 6.46 8.63
CA ILE A 100 -18.89 5.30 8.54
C ILE A 100 -19.89 5.32 9.69
N ALA A 101 -19.43 5.49 10.93
CA ALA A 101 -20.27 5.53 12.12
C ALA A 101 -21.29 6.67 12.06
N LYS A 102 -20.88 7.86 11.60
CA LYS A 102 -21.80 8.99 11.42
C LYS A 102 -22.90 8.72 10.37
N GLY A 103 -22.68 7.81 9.42
CA GLY A 103 -23.63 7.43 8.38
C GLY A 103 -24.64 6.37 8.78
N VAL A 104 -24.53 5.75 9.97
CA VAL A 104 -25.37 4.62 10.40
C VAL A 104 -25.90 4.84 11.82
N ASP A 105 -26.84 4.00 12.26
CA ASP A 105 -27.41 4.15 13.60
C ASP A 105 -26.66 3.27 14.63
N LYS A 106 -26.15 2.11 14.21
CA LYS A 106 -25.33 1.19 15.02
C LYS A 106 -24.23 0.57 14.18
N VAL A 107 -23.03 0.46 14.73
CA VAL A 107 -21.91 -0.30 14.17
C VAL A 107 -21.69 -1.57 14.98
N VAL A 108 -21.71 -2.72 14.32
CA VAL A 108 -21.14 -3.95 14.86
C VAL A 108 -19.72 -4.07 14.29
N LEU A 109 -18.74 -3.73 15.12
CA LEU A 109 -17.33 -3.75 14.73
C LEU A 109 -16.74 -5.13 15.00
N MET A 110 -16.42 -5.88 13.95
CA MET A 110 -15.81 -7.20 14.08
C MET A 110 -14.30 -7.09 13.78
N LEU A 111 -13.50 -7.26 14.81
CA LEU A 111 -12.05 -7.20 14.77
C LEU A 111 -11.46 -8.61 14.58
N SER A 112 -10.46 -8.73 13.72
CA SER A 112 -9.61 -9.92 13.66
C SER A 112 -8.72 -10.00 14.89
N TYR A 113 -8.41 -11.24 15.32
CA TYR A 113 -7.46 -11.49 16.39
C TYR A 113 -6.67 -12.78 16.11
N PRO A 114 -5.44 -12.93 16.57
CA PRO A 114 -4.69 -12.04 17.44
C PRO A 114 -4.26 -10.72 16.80
N SER A 115 -4.24 -10.62 15.46
CA SER A 115 -3.81 -9.43 14.72
C SER A 115 -4.75 -9.11 13.56
N ASP A 116 -4.62 -7.89 13.03
CA ASP A 116 -5.22 -7.54 11.75
C ASP A 116 -4.42 -8.15 10.57
N GLU A 117 -4.90 -7.91 9.35
CA GLU A 117 -4.35 -8.47 8.11
C GLU A 117 -2.91 -7.99 7.81
N VAL A 118 -2.50 -6.86 8.36
CA VAL A 118 -1.15 -6.28 8.16
C VAL A 118 -0.25 -6.45 9.38
N GLY A 119 -0.63 -7.29 10.34
CA GLY A 119 0.22 -7.69 11.46
C GLY A 119 0.13 -6.81 12.70
N ASN A 120 -0.78 -5.83 12.78
CA ASN A 120 -1.00 -5.08 14.03
C ASN A 120 -1.72 -5.97 15.03
N ALA A 121 -1.03 -6.38 16.09
CA ALA A 121 -1.56 -7.32 17.05
C ALA A 121 -2.38 -6.64 18.15
N LEU A 122 -3.52 -7.26 18.49
CA LEU A 122 -4.30 -7.01 19.69
C LEU A 122 -3.81 -7.90 20.85
N LEU A 123 -3.34 -9.10 20.51
CA LEU A 123 -2.91 -10.15 21.43
C LEU A 123 -1.68 -10.87 20.89
N SER A 124 -0.88 -11.45 21.77
CA SER A 124 0.12 -12.43 21.39
C SER A 124 -0.49 -13.83 21.25
N TYR A 125 0.20 -14.74 20.57
CA TYR A 125 -0.19 -16.15 20.53
C TYR A 125 -0.08 -16.80 21.91
N ASP A 126 0.92 -16.43 22.72
CA ASP A 126 1.07 -16.94 24.09
C ASP A 126 -0.17 -16.64 24.96
N GLN A 127 -0.72 -15.42 24.84
CA GLN A 127 -1.96 -15.05 25.54
C GLN A 127 -3.16 -15.92 25.11
N LEU A 128 -3.26 -16.25 23.80
CA LEU A 128 -4.32 -17.13 23.30
C LEU A 128 -4.16 -18.55 23.85
N ASP A 129 -2.93 -19.06 23.87
CA ASP A 129 -2.61 -20.41 24.35
C ASP A 129 -2.89 -20.51 25.87
N GLU A 130 -2.49 -19.54 26.67
CA GLU A 130 -2.76 -19.46 28.09
C GLU A 130 -4.25 -19.38 28.40
N ALA A 131 -5.02 -18.66 27.60
CA ALA A 131 -6.48 -18.55 27.74
C ALA A 131 -7.24 -19.71 27.10
N ASN A 132 -6.56 -20.66 26.44
CA ASN A 132 -7.13 -21.76 25.67
C ASN A 132 -8.19 -21.29 24.67
N VAL A 133 -7.87 -20.22 23.90
CA VAL A 133 -8.72 -19.61 22.87
C VAL A 133 -8.21 -20.00 21.49
N ASN A 134 -9.09 -20.56 20.67
CA ASN A 134 -8.77 -20.91 19.28
C ASN A 134 -9.21 -19.77 18.31
N PRO A 135 -8.28 -18.98 17.75
CA PRO A 135 -8.63 -17.87 16.87
C PRO A 135 -9.31 -18.30 15.57
N TYR A 136 -9.22 -19.57 15.17
CA TYR A 136 -9.85 -20.06 13.94
C TYR A 136 -11.33 -20.38 14.10
N SER A 137 -11.81 -20.63 15.33
CA SER A 137 -13.19 -21.06 15.60
C SER A 137 -13.94 -20.17 16.58
N ASP A 138 -13.24 -19.60 17.54
CA ASP A 138 -13.88 -18.97 18.68
C ASP A 138 -14.32 -17.54 18.35
N VAL A 139 -15.46 -17.16 18.94
CA VAL A 139 -16.04 -15.82 18.82
C VAL A 139 -16.10 -15.23 20.22
N LEU A 140 -15.50 -14.06 20.41
CA LEU A 140 -15.49 -13.39 21.69
C LEU A 140 -16.34 -12.12 21.64
N SER A 141 -17.20 -11.92 22.64
CA SER A 141 -17.81 -10.61 22.90
C SER A 141 -16.76 -9.67 23.52
N LEU A 142 -17.03 -8.37 23.54
CA LEU A 142 -16.15 -7.41 24.21
C LEU A 142 -15.96 -7.72 25.69
N GLU A 143 -17.04 -8.13 26.36
CA GLU A 143 -17.00 -8.52 27.78
C GLU A 143 -16.06 -9.73 28.00
N LYS A 144 -16.23 -10.80 27.19
CA LYS A 144 -15.39 -11.99 27.30
C LYS A 144 -13.93 -11.71 26.94
N TYR A 145 -13.70 -10.88 25.95
CA TYR A 145 -12.35 -10.43 25.58
C TYR A 145 -11.68 -9.71 26.75
N ARG A 146 -12.38 -8.77 27.40
CA ARG A 146 -11.87 -7.99 28.53
C ARG A 146 -11.68 -8.86 29.79
N GLU A 147 -12.53 -9.86 30.00
CA GLU A 147 -12.38 -10.84 31.08
C GLU A 147 -11.09 -11.65 30.94
N LEU A 148 -10.78 -12.10 29.70
CA LEU A 148 -9.63 -12.97 29.45
C LEU A 148 -8.31 -12.18 29.33
N PHE A 149 -8.31 -11.02 28.69
CA PHE A 149 -7.10 -10.34 28.26
C PHE A 149 -6.92 -8.93 28.86
N GLY A 150 -7.92 -8.41 29.56
CA GLY A 150 -7.87 -7.07 30.14
C GLY A 150 -7.82 -5.95 29.13
N TYR A 151 -7.11 -4.87 29.47
CA TYR A 151 -6.92 -3.67 28.65
C TYR A 151 -5.49 -3.66 28.11
N GLY A 152 -5.31 -4.22 26.93
CA GLY A 152 -4.03 -4.25 26.23
C GLY A 152 -3.83 -3.01 25.37
N VAL A 153 -2.59 -2.54 25.27
CA VAL A 153 -2.19 -1.45 24.37
C VAL A 153 -1.26 -1.97 23.30
N HIS A 154 -1.41 -1.45 22.09
CA HIS A 154 -0.54 -1.78 20.98
C HIS A 154 0.92 -1.35 21.28
N GLU A 155 1.88 -2.25 21.09
CA GLU A 155 3.27 -2.12 21.52
C GLU A 155 3.95 -0.82 21.05
N PHE A 156 3.71 -0.40 19.80
CA PHE A 156 4.39 0.77 19.20
C PHE A 156 3.60 2.07 19.34
N THR A 157 2.28 2.01 19.44
CA THR A 157 1.45 3.21 19.47
C THR A 157 0.96 3.58 20.85
N GLY A 158 1.04 2.65 21.82
CA GLY A 158 0.52 2.82 23.16
C GLY A 158 -1.01 2.97 23.22
N VAL A 159 -1.74 2.58 22.15
CA VAL A 159 -3.19 2.74 22.03
C VAL A 159 -3.89 1.42 22.27
N ASP A 160 -4.89 1.42 23.14
CA ASP A 160 -5.91 0.37 23.16
C ASP A 160 -6.88 0.63 21.99
N TYR A 161 -6.71 -0.08 20.89
CA TYR A 161 -7.53 0.10 19.68
C TYR A 161 -8.99 -0.30 19.89
N VAL A 162 -9.26 -1.22 20.79
CA VAL A 162 -10.62 -1.64 21.12
C VAL A 162 -11.38 -0.49 21.77
N GLU A 163 -10.77 0.13 22.78
CA GLU A 163 -11.33 1.30 23.47
C GLU A 163 -11.39 2.52 22.51
N TYR A 164 -10.32 2.74 21.76
CA TYR A 164 -10.21 3.87 20.84
C TYR A 164 -11.30 3.85 19.77
N TYR A 165 -11.51 2.70 19.11
CA TYR A 165 -12.56 2.57 18.09
C TYR A 165 -13.96 2.61 18.67
N SER A 166 -14.16 2.04 19.87
CA SER A 166 -15.43 2.11 20.59
C SER A 166 -15.82 3.56 20.87
N ASN A 167 -14.89 4.33 21.43
CA ASN A 167 -15.14 5.75 21.75
C ASN A 167 -15.38 6.59 20.50
N LEU A 168 -14.60 6.37 19.45
CA LEU A 168 -14.75 7.07 18.19
C LEU A 168 -16.12 6.84 17.53
N ILE A 169 -16.66 5.61 17.58
CA ILE A 169 -18.01 5.29 17.07
C ILE A 169 -19.08 6.02 17.91
N LYS A 170 -18.98 5.98 19.23
CA LYS A 170 -19.90 6.67 20.14
C LYS A 170 -19.87 8.20 19.95
N GLU A 171 -18.68 8.77 19.85
CA GLU A 171 -18.49 10.20 19.59
C GLU A 171 -19.07 10.64 18.23
N ALA A 172 -19.09 9.74 17.24
CA ALA A 172 -19.72 9.96 15.96
C ALA A 172 -21.26 9.88 15.98
N GLY A 173 -21.85 9.45 17.11
CA GLY A 173 -23.29 9.40 17.36
C GLY A 173 -23.94 8.05 17.03
N ALA A 174 -23.19 6.98 16.78
CA ALA A 174 -23.72 5.64 16.58
C ALA A 174 -23.56 4.76 17.83
N ASP A 175 -24.48 3.82 18.00
CA ASP A 175 -24.30 2.72 18.93
C ASP A 175 -23.18 1.79 18.46
N VAL A 176 -22.49 1.15 19.41
CA VAL A 176 -21.39 0.23 19.11
C VAL A 176 -21.53 -1.10 19.82
N GLU A 177 -21.25 -2.16 19.06
CA GLU A 177 -21.04 -3.51 19.56
C GLU A 177 -19.73 -4.04 18.98
N ILE A 178 -18.83 -4.59 19.81
CA ILE A 178 -17.54 -5.12 19.38
C ILE A 178 -17.54 -6.64 19.51
N VAL A 179 -17.09 -7.28 18.44
CA VAL A 179 -16.99 -8.74 18.33
C VAL A 179 -15.58 -9.08 17.83
N PHE A 180 -14.99 -10.13 18.36
CA PHE A 180 -13.72 -10.67 17.90
C PHE A 180 -13.96 -12.01 17.23
N ALA A 181 -13.65 -12.10 15.94
CA ALA A 181 -13.82 -13.32 15.15
C ALA A 181 -13.01 -13.25 13.85
N ASN A 182 -12.57 -14.41 13.36
CA ASN A 182 -11.86 -14.53 12.09
C ASN A 182 -12.69 -15.18 10.98
N GLN A 183 -13.93 -15.56 11.29
CA GLN A 183 -14.89 -16.10 10.33
C GLN A 183 -15.84 -15.00 9.85
N ALA A 184 -15.73 -14.56 8.61
CA ALA A 184 -16.53 -13.46 8.08
C ALA A 184 -18.06 -13.66 8.27
N LYS A 185 -18.53 -14.91 8.18
CA LYS A 185 -19.96 -15.23 8.38
C LYS A 185 -20.49 -14.90 9.77
N THR A 186 -19.64 -14.80 10.77
CA THR A 186 -20.03 -14.49 12.17
C THR A 186 -20.82 -13.19 12.25
N ILE A 187 -20.50 -12.19 11.42
CA ILE A 187 -21.19 -10.90 11.42
C ILE A 187 -22.69 -11.03 11.08
N LEU A 188 -23.08 -12.06 10.33
CA LEU A 188 -24.47 -12.30 9.95
C LEU A 188 -25.38 -12.69 11.11
N ASN A 189 -24.82 -13.04 12.28
CA ASN A 189 -25.58 -13.20 13.51
C ASN A 189 -26.09 -11.86 14.08
N TYR A 190 -25.56 -10.74 13.60
CA TYR A 190 -25.81 -9.40 14.11
C TYR A 190 -26.53 -8.53 13.07
N THR A 191 -26.14 -8.62 11.80
CA THR A 191 -26.71 -7.83 10.70
C THR A 191 -26.46 -8.47 9.34
N ASP A 192 -27.35 -8.22 8.37
CA ASP A 192 -27.19 -8.63 6.98
C ASP A 192 -26.66 -7.52 6.05
N LYS A 193 -26.28 -6.36 6.65
CA LYS A 193 -25.64 -5.21 5.99
C LYS A 193 -24.19 -5.12 6.43
N VAL A 194 -23.24 -5.34 5.50
CA VAL A 194 -21.82 -5.49 5.87
C VAL A 194 -20.93 -4.63 5.00
N LEU A 195 -20.05 -3.87 5.66
CA LEU A 195 -18.88 -3.19 5.05
C LEU A 195 -17.61 -3.99 5.35
N THR A 196 -16.96 -4.49 4.32
CA THR A 196 -15.69 -5.21 4.42
C THR A 196 -14.53 -4.24 4.34
N CYS A 197 -13.63 -4.29 5.33
CA CYS A 197 -12.53 -3.34 5.49
C CYS A 197 -11.15 -4.01 5.33
N ASP A 198 -11.12 -5.31 5.11
CA ASP A 198 -9.92 -6.07 4.80
C ASP A 198 -9.31 -5.59 3.47
N ILE A 199 -7.98 -5.55 3.42
CA ILE A 199 -7.22 -4.96 2.30
C ILE A 199 -7.00 -6.01 1.21
N HIS A 200 -6.37 -7.13 1.55
CA HIS A 200 -5.94 -8.15 0.60
C HIS A 200 -7.02 -9.21 0.32
N THR A 201 -7.82 -9.54 1.32
CA THR A 201 -8.81 -10.63 1.23
C THR A 201 -10.24 -10.16 0.95
N ARG A 202 -10.48 -8.87 0.83
CA ARG A 202 -11.80 -8.23 0.66
C ARG A 202 -12.68 -8.88 -0.41
N ALA A 203 -12.14 -9.18 -1.59
CA ALA A 203 -12.91 -9.82 -2.65
C ALA A 203 -13.43 -11.21 -2.24
N ARG A 204 -12.62 -11.97 -1.52
CA ARG A 204 -12.99 -13.27 -0.95
C ARG A 204 -14.05 -13.10 0.15
N THR A 205 -13.84 -12.15 1.04
CA THR A 205 -14.75 -11.84 2.15
C THR A 205 -16.14 -11.45 1.63
N LYS A 206 -16.22 -10.54 0.65
CA LYS A 206 -17.47 -10.16 -0.02
C LYS A 206 -18.17 -11.37 -0.64
N ARG A 207 -17.45 -12.25 -1.34
CA ARG A 207 -18.02 -13.46 -1.93
C ARG A 207 -18.60 -14.41 -0.88
N ILE A 208 -17.89 -14.61 0.24
CA ILE A 208 -18.34 -15.48 1.35
C ILE A 208 -19.63 -14.92 1.96
N LEU A 209 -19.70 -13.62 2.22
CA LEU A 209 -20.86 -12.98 2.83
C LEU A 209 -22.09 -13.05 1.91
N LYS A 210 -21.92 -12.74 0.63
CA LYS A 210 -23.00 -12.84 -0.37
C LYS A 210 -23.53 -14.27 -0.48
N ALA A 211 -22.64 -15.26 -0.52
CA ALA A 211 -23.03 -16.68 -0.55
C ALA A 211 -23.72 -17.14 0.74
N ALA A 212 -23.46 -16.48 1.87
CA ALA A 212 -24.09 -16.77 3.15
C ALA A 212 -25.40 -16.01 3.42
N GLY A 213 -25.89 -15.20 2.45
CA GLY A 213 -27.18 -14.52 2.52
C GLY A 213 -27.16 -13.09 3.03
N ALA A 214 -26.00 -12.44 3.10
CA ALA A 214 -25.93 -11.00 3.36
C ALA A 214 -26.71 -10.21 2.30
N LYS A 215 -27.57 -9.28 2.71
CA LYS A 215 -28.40 -8.50 1.78
C LYS A 215 -27.65 -7.35 1.13
N ILE A 216 -26.82 -6.66 1.91
CA ILE A 216 -26.02 -5.53 1.44
C ILE A 216 -24.57 -5.79 1.81
N VAL A 217 -23.68 -5.84 0.81
CA VAL A 217 -22.24 -6.02 1.03
C VAL A 217 -21.50 -5.05 0.15
N TYR A 218 -20.80 -4.11 0.78
CA TYR A 218 -19.83 -3.21 0.15
C TYR A 218 -18.45 -3.42 0.73
N GLY A 219 -17.42 -3.00 0.00
CA GLY A 219 -16.05 -2.88 0.50
C GLY A 219 -15.65 -1.41 0.66
N MET A 220 -14.56 -1.15 1.35
CA MET A 220 -13.97 0.18 1.45
C MET A 220 -13.65 0.80 0.07
N ASP A 221 -13.36 -0.03 -0.92
CA ASP A 221 -13.16 0.34 -2.33
C ASP A 221 -14.43 0.82 -3.03
N GLU A 222 -15.60 0.62 -2.44
CA GLU A 222 -16.88 1.04 -3.00
C GLU A 222 -17.49 2.24 -2.28
N ILE A 223 -16.78 2.83 -1.31
CA ILE A 223 -17.22 4.06 -0.62
C ILE A 223 -16.45 5.24 -1.21
N LEU A 224 -17.14 6.33 -1.58
CA LEU A 224 -16.61 7.50 -2.29
C LEU A 224 -15.97 7.16 -3.67
N THR A 225 -16.67 6.35 -4.44
CA THR A 225 -16.30 6.06 -5.84
C THR A 225 -16.73 7.14 -6.83
N SER A 226 -17.52 8.09 -6.37
CA SER A 226 -17.90 9.31 -7.09
C SER A 226 -17.92 10.51 -6.14
N SER A 227 -17.85 11.72 -6.70
CA SER A 227 -17.87 12.95 -5.90
C SER A 227 -19.20 13.15 -5.17
N ILE A 228 -19.13 13.40 -3.89
CA ILE A 228 -20.27 13.78 -3.04
C ILE A 228 -20.13 15.25 -2.70
N ASN A 229 -21.11 16.06 -3.08
CA ASN A 229 -21.12 17.51 -2.82
C ASN A 229 -19.84 18.25 -3.24
N GLY A 230 -19.18 17.81 -4.31
CA GLY A 230 -17.91 18.38 -4.76
C GLY A 230 -16.67 17.84 -4.04
N SER A 231 -16.79 16.79 -3.23
CA SER A 231 -15.66 16.12 -2.61
C SER A 231 -14.71 15.49 -3.62
N GLY A 232 -13.52 15.16 -3.17
CA GLY A 232 -12.66 14.17 -3.83
C GLY A 232 -13.32 12.79 -3.84
N PHE A 233 -12.82 11.93 -4.70
CA PHE A 233 -13.25 10.52 -4.82
C PHE A 233 -12.16 9.69 -5.49
N ASN A 234 -12.32 8.36 -5.47
CA ASN A 234 -11.53 7.47 -6.33
C ASN A 234 -12.42 6.33 -6.82
N GLU A 235 -12.62 6.25 -8.14
CA GLU A 235 -13.51 5.29 -8.77
C GLU A 235 -13.08 3.83 -8.63
N ASN A 236 -11.78 3.59 -8.42
CA ASN A 236 -11.21 2.24 -8.35
C ASN A 236 -10.90 1.78 -6.93
N TYR A 237 -10.55 2.71 -6.05
CA TYR A 237 -10.05 2.39 -4.70
C TYR A 237 -10.94 2.93 -3.58
N GLY A 238 -11.88 3.82 -3.88
CA GLY A 238 -12.77 4.40 -2.87
C GLY A 238 -11.99 5.00 -1.70
N LEU A 239 -12.23 4.48 -0.49
CA LEU A 239 -11.52 4.87 0.73
C LEU A 239 -10.18 4.15 0.95
N LEU A 240 -9.85 3.13 0.14
CA LEU A 240 -8.56 2.43 0.29
C LEU A 240 -7.39 3.36 -0.02
N GLY A 241 -6.29 3.21 0.72
CA GLY A 241 -5.10 4.05 0.60
C GLY A 241 -5.31 5.49 1.07
N SER A 242 -6.45 5.82 1.67
CA SER A 242 -6.70 7.15 2.20
C SER A 242 -5.96 7.40 3.52
N ASN A 243 -5.62 8.65 3.76
CA ASN A 243 -4.91 9.08 4.97
C ASN A 243 -5.59 10.29 5.62
N LYS A 244 -5.54 10.35 6.96
CA LYS A 244 -5.98 11.52 7.72
C LYS A 244 -5.21 12.76 7.25
N SER A 245 -5.94 13.80 6.89
CA SER A 245 -5.38 15.13 6.56
C SER A 245 -5.60 16.14 7.68
N THR A 246 -6.82 16.22 8.18
CA THR A 246 -7.20 17.01 9.36
C THR A 246 -8.09 16.18 10.27
N GLU A 247 -8.61 16.75 11.35
CA GLU A 247 -9.56 16.03 12.22
C GLU A 247 -10.84 15.59 11.49
N ASN A 248 -11.25 16.30 10.44
CA ASN A 248 -12.50 16.07 9.74
C ASN A 248 -12.33 15.79 8.24
N THR A 249 -11.10 15.66 7.73
CA THR A 249 -10.87 15.42 6.31
C THR A 249 -9.83 14.33 6.09
N ILE A 250 -10.06 13.54 5.05
CA ILE A 250 -9.11 12.56 4.53
C ILE A 250 -8.56 13.01 3.18
N LYS A 251 -7.33 12.63 2.91
CA LYS A 251 -6.73 12.64 1.57
C LYS A 251 -6.99 11.28 0.96
N LEU A 252 -7.64 11.23 -0.17
CA LEU A 252 -7.91 10.01 -0.93
C LEU A 252 -6.73 9.65 -1.82
N PHE A 253 -6.71 8.42 -2.29
CA PHE A 253 -5.73 7.97 -3.27
C PHE A 253 -5.87 8.79 -4.57
N PRO A 254 -4.76 9.11 -5.29
CA PRO A 254 -4.81 9.95 -6.49
C PRO A 254 -5.54 9.26 -7.64
N ARG A 255 -6.11 10.05 -8.52
CA ARG A 255 -6.76 9.63 -9.76
C ARG A 255 -5.85 9.85 -10.95
N GLU A 256 -6.19 9.24 -12.08
CA GLU A 256 -5.53 9.47 -13.37
C GLU A 256 -4.00 9.30 -13.32
N CYS A 257 -3.52 8.35 -12.53
CA CYS A 257 -2.09 8.15 -12.34
C CYS A 257 -1.37 7.77 -13.63
N LYS A 258 -1.99 6.97 -14.51
CA LYS A 258 -1.39 6.56 -15.79
C LYS A 258 -1.18 7.75 -16.75
N PRO A 259 -2.18 8.61 -17.05
CA PRO A 259 -1.96 9.82 -17.83
C PRO A 259 -0.90 10.75 -17.23
N PHE A 260 -0.88 10.87 -15.90
CA PHE A 260 0.10 11.71 -15.21
C PHE A 260 1.54 11.22 -15.43
N VAL A 261 1.83 9.93 -15.23
CA VAL A 261 3.19 9.41 -15.43
C VAL A 261 3.63 9.50 -16.89
N GLN A 262 2.72 9.30 -17.85
CA GLN A 262 3.00 9.48 -19.28
C GLN A 262 3.35 10.94 -19.62
N LYS A 263 2.63 11.91 -19.04
CA LYS A 263 2.94 13.34 -19.18
C LYS A 263 4.35 13.64 -18.67
N VAL A 264 4.68 13.16 -17.45
CA VAL A 264 6.00 13.38 -16.83
C VAL A 264 7.11 12.74 -17.69
N GLN A 265 6.92 11.51 -18.18
CA GLN A 265 7.87 10.84 -19.09
C GLN A 265 8.12 11.64 -20.38
N SER A 266 7.05 12.12 -21.01
CA SER A 266 7.15 12.94 -22.23
C SER A 266 7.93 14.24 -21.98
N MET A 267 7.71 14.89 -20.84
CA MET A 267 8.42 16.11 -20.45
C MET A 267 9.91 15.86 -20.17
N PHE A 268 10.27 14.70 -19.56
CA PHE A 268 11.68 14.33 -19.44
C PHE A 268 12.33 14.13 -20.80
N LEU A 269 11.68 13.40 -21.70
CA LEU A 269 12.19 13.19 -23.05
C LEU A 269 12.40 14.52 -23.80
N GLU A 270 11.44 15.43 -23.73
CA GLU A 270 11.53 16.76 -24.36
C GLU A 270 12.70 17.58 -23.81
N LYS A 271 12.86 17.63 -22.47
CA LYS A 271 13.84 18.51 -21.83
C LYS A 271 15.25 17.93 -21.76
N THR A 272 15.41 16.62 -21.74
CA THR A 272 16.70 15.96 -21.50
C THR A 272 17.16 15.06 -22.65
N GLY A 273 16.26 14.73 -23.58
CA GLY A 273 16.51 13.72 -24.62
C GLY A 273 16.62 12.28 -24.07
N LYS A 274 16.27 12.06 -22.78
CA LYS A 274 16.36 10.76 -22.13
C LYS A 274 15.00 10.12 -21.94
N HIS A 275 14.92 8.83 -22.19
CA HIS A 275 13.73 8.04 -21.95
C HIS A 275 13.75 7.51 -20.51
N ILE A 276 13.15 8.27 -19.60
CA ILE A 276 13.10 7.97 -18.17
C ILE A 276 11.76 7.30 -17.86
N GLU A 277 11.77 6.21 -17.13
CA GLU A 277 10.55 5.58 -16.67
C GLU A 277 10.01 6.31 -15.44
N VAL A 278 8.68 6.32 -15.30
CA VAL A 278 8.01 7.07 -14.25
C VAL A 278 6.95 6.21 -13.59
N MET A 279 6.85 6.28 -12.27
CA MET A 279 5.78 5.65 -11.51
C MET A 279 5.28 6.53 -10.38
N VAL A 280 4.00 6.38 -10.06
CA VAL A 280 3.46 6.82 -8.78
C VAL A 280 3.54 5.62 -7.84
N TYR A 281 4.01 5.83 -6.62
CA TYR A 281 4.07 4.79 -5.59
C TYR A 281 3.33 5.22 -4.34
N GLY A 282 2.72 4.24 -3.65
CA GLY A 282 2.20 4.35 -2.30
C GLY A 282 3.19 3.79 -1.28
N ASP A 283 2.71 3.44 -0.10
CA ASP A 283 3.51 2.74 0.89
C ASP A 283 3.95 1.38 0.31
N GLY A 284 5.25 1.15 0.36
CA GLY A 284 5.84 -0.09 -0.13
C GLY A 284 5.84 -1.20 0.92
N ALA A 285 6.76 -2.15 0.77
CA ALA A 285 6.97 -3.20 1.76
C ALA A 285 7.62 -2.61 3.02
N PHE A 286 7.11 -2.96 4.18
CA PHE A 286 7.72 -2.66 5.48
C PHE A 286 7.90 -3.95 6.29
N LYS A 287 8.81 -3.92 7.26
CA LYS A 287 8.99 -5.05 8.15
C LYS A 287 8.02 -4.92 9.32
N ASP A 288 7.09 -5.86 9.44
CA ASP A 288 6.24 -5.93 10.62
C ASP A 288 7.09 -6.10 11.90
N PRO A 289 6.92 -5.23 12.88
CA PRO A 289 7.73 -5.27 14.11
C PRO A 289 7.46 -6.52 14.95
N GLN A 290 6.25 -7.05 14.97
CA GLN A 290 5.87 -8.23 15.76
C GLN A 290 6.14 -9.53 15.00
N GLY A 291 5.57 -9.69 13.82
CA GLY A 291 5.75 -10.89 13.00
C GLY A 291 7.17 -11.02 12.44
N LYS A 292 7.96 -9.94 12.43
CA LYS A 292 9.32 -9.88 11.87
C LYS A 292 9.40 -10.23 10.40
N ILE A 293 8.31 -10.12 9.68
CA ILE A 293 8.19 -10.38 8.25
C ILE A 293 8.03 -9.08 7.45
N TRP A 294 8.24 -9.14 6.16
CA TRP A 294 8.00 -8.03 5.25
C TRP A 294 6.56 -8.09 4.73
N GLU A 295 5.83 -7.00 4.93
CA GLU A 295 4.44 -6.83 4.51
C GLU A 295 4.28 -5.65 3.55
N LEU A 296 3.20 -5.66 2.78
CA LEU A 296 2.77 -4.49 2.00
C LEU A 296 1.79 -3.67 2.83
N ALA A 297 2.10 -2.39 3.00
CA ALA A 297 1.29 -1.48 3.80
C ALA A 297 -0.02 -1.08 3.12
N ASP A 298 -0.01 -1.00 1.79
CA ASP A 298 -1.16 -0.62 0.97
C ASP A 298 -1.53 -1.71 -0.04
N PRO A 299 -2.81 -1.78 -0.46
CA PRO A 299 -3.26 -2.75 -1.45
C PRO A 299 -2.69 -2.47 -2.85
N VAL A 300 -2.24 -1.24 -3.07
CA VAL A 300 -1.71 -0.77 -4.36
C VAL A 300 -0.39 -0.05 -4.13
N VAL A 301 0.70 -0.70 -4.48
CA VAL A 301 2.05 -0.11 -4.35
C VAL A 301 2.30 0.90 -5.46
N SER A 302 1.79 0.67 -6.67
CA SER A 302 1.92 1.60 -7.79
C SER A 302 0.61 1.71 -8.58
N PRO A 303 -0.17 2.78 -8.37
CA PRO A 303 -1.43 3.01 -9.07
C PRO A 303 -1.25 3.48 -10.53
N GLY A 304 -0.04 3.85 -10.92
CA GLY A 304 0.27 4.25 -12.29
C GLY A 304 1.77 4.25 -12.57
N TYR A 305 2.15 3.70 -13.72
CA TYR A 305 3.53 3.58 -14.15
C TYR A 305 3.63 3.55 -15.68
N THR A 306 4.79 3.88 -16.21
CA THR A 306 5.10 3.81 -17.66
C THR A 306 5.38 2.38 -18.10
N ASP A 307 5.30 2.13 -19.40
CA ASP A 307 5.25 0.77 -19.94
C ASP A 307 6.56 -0.02 -19.74
N GLY A 308 7.70 0.66 -19.61
CA GLY A 308 8.99 0.02 -19.33
C GLY A 308 9.07 -0.63 -17.93
N LEU A 309 8.10 -0.36 -17.05
CA LEU A 309 7.99 -0.96 -15.72
C LEU A 309 7.03 -2.16 -15.65
N ILE A 310 6.50 -2.61 -16.79
CA ILE A 310 5.62 -3.79 -16.85
C ILE A 310 6.46 -5.06 -16.68
N GLY A 311 5.99 -5.97 -15.83
CA GLY A 311 6.52 -7.32 -15.71
C GLY A 311 7.32 -7.57 -14.44
N THR A 312 8.09 -8.63 -14.46
CA THR A 312 8.91 -9.12 -13.34
C THR A 312 10.39 -9.09 -13.72
N PRO A 313 11.32 -9.10 -12.77
CA PRO A 313 12.74 -9.24 -13.06
C PRO A 313 13.00 -10.49 -13.92
N ASN A 314 13.76 -10.30 -15.01
CA ASN A 314 14.15 -11.37 -15.93
C ASN A 314 15.68 -11.56 -15.87
N GLU A 315 16.16 -12.15 -14.79
CA GLU A 315 17.57 -12.18 -14.40
C GLU A 315 18.11 -13.61 -14.33
N LEU A 316 19.37 -13.77 -14.72
CA LEU A 316 20.14 -15.00 -14.48
C LEU A 316 20.76 -14.93 -13.09
N LYS A 317 20.65 -16.02 -12.34
CA LYS A 317 21.29 -16.16 -11.04
C LYS A 317 22.77 -16.50 -11.19
N LEU A 318 23.63 -15.50 -11.01
CA LEU A 318 25.08 -15.63 -11.23
C LEU A 318 25.69 -16.78 -10.42
N LYS A 319 25.25 -16.96 -9.17
CA LYS A 319 25.72 -18.07 -8.33
C LYS A 319 25.34 -19.41 -8.94
N TYR A 320 24.11 -19.57 -9.46
CA TYR A 320 23.70 -20.82 -10.10
C TYR A 320 24.59 -21.14 -11.31
N LEU A 321 24.88 -20.16 -12.18
CA LEU A 321 25.75 -20.34 -13.33
C LEU A 321 27.17 -20.75 -12.90
N ALA A 322 27.71 -20.07 -11.87
CA ALA A 322 29.04 -20.38 -11.37
C ALA A 322 29.16 -21.79 -10.74
N ASP A 323 28.14 -22.17 -9.94
CA ASP A 323 28.17 -23.43 -9.19
C ASP A 323 27.80 -24.67 -10.07
N ASN A 324 27.14 -24.44 -11.20
CA ASN A 324 26.63 -25.54 -12.07
C ASN A 324 27.23 -25.48 -13.46
N ASP A 325 26.81 -24.51 -14.29
CA ASP A 325 27.15 -24.49 -15.73
C ASP A 325 28.64 -24.22 -15.97
N TYR A 326 29.27 -23.46 -15.08
CA TYR A 326 30.67 -23.00 -15.19
C TYR A 326 31.52 -23.38 -13.96
N LYS A 327 31.18 -24.48 -13.27
CA LYS A 327 31.83 -24.92 -12.03
C LYS A 327 33.34 -25.13 -12.16
N ASP A 328 33.81 -25.47 -13.38
CA ASP A 328 35.24 -25.74 -13.65
C ASP A 328 36.01 -24.48 -14.08
N LEU A 329 35.33 -23.31 -14.17
CA LEU A 329 35.92 -22.03 -14.52
C LEU A 329 36.17 -21.18 -13.28
N SER A 330 37.21 -20.31 -13.33
CA SER A 330 37.52 -19.37 -12.29
C SER A 330 38.09 -18.06 -12.87
N GLY A 331 38.17 -17.01 -12.03
CA GLY A 331 38.77 -15.75 -12.42
C GLY A 331 38.11 -15.08 -13.63
N GLU A 332 38.91 -14.60 -14.56
CA GLU A 332 38.41 -13.87 -15.73
C GLU A 332 37.67 -14.79 -16.72
N ALA A 333 38.06 -16.07 -16.84
CA ALA A 333 37.37 -17.03 -17.71
C ALA A 333 35.90 -17.25 -17.24
N LEU A 334 35.67 -17.36 -15.93
CA LEU A 334 34.31 -17.47 -15.37
C LEU A 334 33.51 -16.21 -15.64
N LYS A 335 34.11 -15.04 -15.44
CA LYS A 335 33.48 -13.75 -15.68
C LYS A 335 33.07 -13.56 -17.14
N GLU A 336 33.92 -13.95 -18.09
CA GLU A 336 33.61 -13.89 -19.51
C GLU A 336 32.49 -14.85 -19.90
N ALA A 337 32.48 -16.08 -19.37
CA ALA A 337 31.44 -17.06 -19.62
C ALA A 337 30.08 -16.57 -19.10
N ILE A 338 30.03 -16.06 -17.86
CA ILE A 338 28.80 -15.47 -17.27
C ILE A 338 28.34 -14.25 -18.08
N SER A 339 29.27 -13.35 -18.46
CA SER A 339 28.93 -12.17 -19.27
C SER A 339 28.36 -12.55 -20.64
N LYS A 340 28.89 -13.60 -21.25
CA LYS A 340 28.36 -14.15 -22.51
C LYS A 340 26.94 -14.69 -22.34
N SER A 341 26.66 -15.42 -21.25
CA SER A 341 25.31 -15.90 -20.92
C SER A 341 24.32 -14.77 -20.72
N ILE A 342 24.70 -13.71 -19.99
CA ILE A 342 23.85 -12.54 -19.78
C ILE A 342 23.50 -11.87 -21.12
N LYS A 343 24.50 -11.67 -21.99
CA LYS A 343 24.30 -11.05 -23.31
C LYS A 343 23.48 -11.92 -24.28
N ALA A 344 23.60 -13.24 -24.15
CA ALA A 344 22.87 -14.21 -24.95
C ALA A 344 21.44 -14.48 -24.42
N LYS A 345 21.11 -13.92 -23.27
CA LYS A 345 19.78 -14.07 -22.65
C LYS A 345 18.68 -13.58 -23.59
N SER A 346 17.73 -14.42 -23.90
CA SER A 346 16.59 -14.11 -24.74
C SER A 346 15.30 -14.70 -24.14
N GLY A 347 14.18 -14.04 -24.39
CA GLY A 347 12.86 -14.51 -23.94
C GLY A 347 12.63 -14.42 -22.44
N ASN A 348 11.55 -15.05 -21.99
CA ASN A 348 11.14 -15.10 -20.60
C ASN A 348 11.80 -16.28 -19.88
N LEU A 349 12.50 -16.01 -18.79
CA LEU A 349 13.20 -17.00 -17.97
C LEU A 349 12.34 -17.65 -16.89
N VAL A 350 11.04 -17.33 -16.80
CA VAL A 350 10.15 -17.94 -15.82
C VAL A 350 10.17 -19.47 -15.94
N GLY A 351 10.44 -20.14 -14.83
CA GLY A 351 10.58 -21.59 -14.77
C GLY A 351 11.96 -22.15 -15.18
N ASN A 352 12.89 -21.30 -15.65
CA ASN A 352 14.25 -21.71 -15.93
C ASN A 352 15.06 -21.85 -14.64
N MET A 353 15.84 -22.94 -14.50
CA MET A 353 16.67 -23.19 -13.33
C MET A 353 17.72 -22.08 -13.11
N ALA A 354 18.27 -21.53 -14.19
CA ALA A 354 19.25 -20.45 -14.12
C ALA A 354 18.66 -19.10 -13.60
N SER A 355 17.34 -18.96 -13.55
CA SER A 355 16.66 -17.80 -12.94
C SER A 355 16.06 -18.11 -11.57
N GLN A 356 16.16 -19.35 -11.11
CA GLN A 356 15.54 -19.79 -9.86
C GLN A 356 16.14 -19.08 -8.66
N GLY A 357 15.25 -18.54 -7.80
CA GLY A 357 15.65 -17.76 -6.62
C GLY A 357 15.90 -16.28 -6.88
N THR A 358 15.60 -15.76 -8.09
CA THR A 358 15.39 -14.32 -8.28
C THR A 358 14.06 -13.92 -7.66
N THR A 359 13.90 -12.64 -7.29
CA THR A 359 12.72 -12.18 -6.57
C THR A 359 11.47 -12.22 -7.48
N PRO A 360 10.45 -13.04 -7.18
CA PRO A 360 9.28 -13.22 -8.06
C PRO A 360 8.21 -12.14 -7.79
N ARG A 361 8.58 -10.87 -7.86
CA ARG A 361 7.67 -9.74 -7.67
C ARG A 361 7.61 -8.88 -8.92
N GLN A 362 6.55 -8.07 -9.06
CA GLN A 362 6.46 -7.09 -10.12
C GLN A 362 7.59 -6.06 -9.98
N LEU A 363 8.08 -5.53 -11.09
CA LEU A 363 9.08 -4.45 -11.09
C LEU A 363 8.58 -3.24 -10.29
N THR A 364 7.29 -2.93 -10.43
CA THR A 364 6.65 -1.82 -9.71
C THR A 364 6.64 -2.02 -8.18
N ASP A 365 6.47 -3.26 -7.71
CA ASP A 365 6.51 -3.54 -6.26
C ASP A 365 7.92 -3.36 -5.71
N LEU A 366 8.93 -3.83 -6.44
CA LEU A 366 10.33 -3.74 -6.03
C LEU A 366 10.82 -2.30 -6.05
N ILE A 367 10.57 -1.58 -7.15
CA ILE A 367 11.01 -0.19 -7.31
C ILE A 367 10.19 0.74 -6.41
N GLY A 368 8.88 0.48 -6.26
CA GLY A 368 8.03 1.22 -5.33
C GLY A 368 8.50 1.09 -3.89
N SER A 369 8.85 -0.11 -3.44
CA SER A 369 9.42 -0.36 -2.11
C SER A 369 10.78 0.34 -1.93
N LEU A 370 11.65 0.31 -2.95
CA LEU A 370 12.92 1.03 -2.92
C LEU A 370 12.70 2.55 -2.83
N CYS A 371 11.72 3.08 -3.56
CA CYS A 371 11.34 4.49 -3.49
C CYS A 371 10.82 4.83 -2.09
N ASP A 372 9.94 4.03 -1.52
CA ASP A 372 9.37 4.27 -0.20
C ASP A 372 10.44 4.28 0.89
N LEU A 373 11.34 3.30 0.90
CA LEU A 373 12.46 3.21 1.84
C LEU A 373 13.48 4.35 1.70
N THR A 374 13.57 4.96 0.52
CA THR A 374 14.47 6.09 0.25
C THR A 374 13.80 7.42 0.55
N SER A 375 12.47 7.47 0.43
CA SER A 375 11.71 8.72 0.54
C SER A 375 11.75 9.29 1.96
N GLY A 376 11.52 10.58 2.05
CA GLY A 376 11.38 11.29 3.30
C GLY A 376 10.17 12.20 3.26
N SER A 377 9.02 11.71 3.77
CA SER A 377 7.77 12.51 3.85
C SER A 377 7.78 13.52 5.00
N GLY A 378 8.69 13.37 5.94
CA GLY A 378 8.88 14.32 7.05
C GLY A 378 9.70 15.54 6.63
N ASP A 379 10.62 15.94 7.48
CA ASP A 379 11.50 17.12 7.31
C ASP A 379 12.57 16.98 6.22
N LYS A 380 12.76 15.78 5.65
CA LYS A 380 13.67 15.54 4.51
C LYS A 380 13.17 16.20 3.22
N GLY A 381 11.85 16.29 3.03
CA GLY A 381 11.23 16.94 1.86
C GLY A 381 11.52 16.26 0.53
N THR A 382 11.66 14.94 0.51
CA THR A 382 12.02 14.14 -0.67
C THR A 382 10.88 13.23 -1.14
N PRO A 383 9.78 13.78 -1.69
CA PRO A 383 8.64 13.00 -2.16
C PRO A 383 8.84 12.42 -3.57
N VAL A 384 9.92 12.75 -4.23
CA VAL A 384 10.32 12.24 -5.54
C VAL A 384 11.63 11.50 -5.39
N ILE A 385 11.71 10.32 -5.98
CA ILE A 385 12.89 9.46 -5.90
C ILE A 385 13.41 9.20 -7.31
N LEU A 386 14.71 9.40 -7.51
CA LEU A 386 15.41 8.99 -8.71
C LEU A 386 16.16 7.69 -8.44
N VAL A 387 15.82 6.65 -9.20
CA VAL A 387 16.51 5.36 -9.17
C VAL A 387 17.27 5.18 -10.49
N GLN A 388 18.59 5.08 -10.38
CA GLN A 388 19.47 4.94 -11.53
C GLN A 388 20.14 3.56 -11.55
N GLY A 389 20.28 2.97 -12.73
CA GLY A 389 20.98 1.70 -12.92
C GLY A 389 20.21 0.49 -12.39
N TYR A 390 18.90 0.58 -12.17
CA TYR A 390 18.10 -0.56 -11.73
C TYR A 390 18.07 -1.69 -12.76
N PHE A 391 18.08 -1.33 -14.04
CA PHE A 391 18.07 -2.27 -15.16
C PHE A 391 19.48 -2.63 -15.67
N ASP A 392 20.54 -2.06 -15.09
CA ASP A 392 21.90 -2.40 -15.41
C ASP A 392 22.19 -3.85 -14.96
N ASN A 393 23.04 -4.54 -15.66
CA ASN A 393 23.44 -5.90 -15.34
C ASN A 393 24.96 -6.01 -15.14
N TYR A 394 25.45 -7.21 -14.81
CA TYR A 394 26.86 -7.45 -14.48
C TYR A 394 27.83 -7.13 -15.63
N THR A 395 27.35 -6.94 -16.86
CA THR A 395 28.19 -6.67 -18.05
C THR A 395 28.26 -5.18 -18.40
N ASP A 396 27.52 -4.30 -17.73
CA ASP A 396 27.46 -2.85 -18.00
C ASP A 396 28.58 -2.04 -17.35
#